data_72528bcae62caa68682177e3040f49dc
#
_entry.id   72528bcae62caa68682177e3040f49dc
#
_cell.length_a   1.000
_cell.length_b   1.000
_cell.length_c   1.000
_cell.angle_alpha   90.00
_cell.angle_beta   90.00
_cell.angle_gamma   90.00
#
_symmetry.space_group_name_H-M   'P 1'
#
loop_
_entity.id
_entity.type
_entity.pdbx_description
1 polymer ?
#
loop_
_entity_poly.entity_id
_entity_poly.type
_entity_poly.pdbx_seq_one_letter_code
_entity_poly.pdbx_strand_id
1 'polypeptide(L)'
;MNEKAKRRNLFGHGLLWFGAGVSIAEILTGTYLAPLGWEAGMTAIVLGHLIGGVLFFLTGLVSARSGKSAMEAVKMAYGRYGGAFFAMLNVLQLVGWTGIMIYDGALSATAIWPIGNWGWCVVIGALIVLWIVVGVRNFGRMNTITMTALFILTVIMCIVIMEETGTAPFSSEMISFGAALELSVSMPLSWLPVVGDYTKDTEEPVRAALVSTLVYGLVSSWMFLIGMGAAILAGTGDIAQIMLRAGLGTVGLLIIVFSTVTTAFLDAFSAGISAEAVRTAMGQDGEGKGKQMAVFAATIGTVAAILFPMDDITGLLYMIGSVFAPMVAVLLGAFFVLKTDAQNKACDWRNIFAWLVGFLIYRLLMDVDLPIGYTLPTVLITFALSVGLNKCVKA
;
A
#
# COMPACT_ATOMS: atom_id res chain seq x y z
N MET A 1 -19.20 19.51 -23.03
CA MET A 1 -18.42 20.48 -22.23
C MET A 1 -17.27 19.72 -21.64
N ASN A 2 -16.03 19.88 -22.21
CA ASN A 2 -14.84 19.21 -21.76
C ASN A 2 -14.42 19.74 -20.38
N GLU A 3 -14.81 19.08 -19.31
CA GLU A 3 -14.13 19.25 -18.03
C GLU A 3 -12.77 18.55 -18.13
N LYS A 4 -11.73 19.29 -18.46
CA LYS A 4 -10.34 18.86 -18.22
C LYS A 4 -10.28 18.48 -16.74
N ALA A 5 -10.07 17.21 -16.45
CA ALA A 5 -9.82 16.75 -15.09
C ALA A 5 -8.73 17.66 -14.53
N LYS A 6 -9.03 18.37 -13.42
CA LYS A 6 -8.10 19.33 -12.83
C LYS A 6 -6.86 18.55 -12.42
N ARG A 7 -5.79 18.72 -13.20
CA ARG A 7 -4.52 18.03 -12.97
C ARG A 7 -4.03 18.32 -11.56
N ARG A 8 -3.55 17.29 -10.87
CA ARG A 8 -3.08 17.42 -9.48
C ARG A 8 -1.73 18.12 -9.48
N ASN A 9 -1.59 19.15 -8.64
CA ASN A 9 -0.32 19.82 -8.42
C ASN A 9 0.58 18.99 -7.48
N LEU A 10 1.86 19.32 -7.38
CA LEU A 10 2.84 18.59 -6.55
C LEU A 10 2.43 18.53 -5.07
N PHE A 11 1.87 19.62 -4.53
CA PHE A 11 1.35 19.63 -3.15
C PHE A 11 0.21 18.62 -2.98
N GLY A 12 -0.68 18.49 -3.96
CA GLY A 12 -1.76 17.51 -3.94
C GLY A 12 -1.27 16.06 -4.00
N HIS A 13 -0.15 15.79 -4.70
CA HIS A 13 0.52 14.48 -4.65
C HIS A 13 1.07 14.21 -3.26
N GLY A 14 1.81 15.18 -2.68
CA GLY A 14 2.34 15.06 -1.32
C GLY A 14 1.24 14.81 -0.29
N LEU A 15 0.16 15.57 -0.32
CA LEU A 15 -0.93 15.44 0.63
C LEU A 15 -1.65 14.09 0.55
N LEU A 16 -1.81 13.55 -0.66
CA LEU A 16 -2.41 12.22 -0.86
C LEU A 16 -1.54 11.13 -0.23
N TRP A 17 -0.24 11.13 -0.56
CA TRP A 17 0.68 10.12 -0.08
C TRP A 17 1.06 10.27 1.39
N PHE A 18 0.96 11.48 1.94
CA PHE A 18 0.97 11.70 3.39
C PHE A 18 -0.20 10.96 4.04
N GLY A 19 -1.42 11.13 3.50
CA GLY A 19 -2.61 10.46 4.03
C GLY A 19 -2.56 8.93 3.90
N ALA A 20 -1.96 8.41 2.82
CA ALA A 20 -1.76 6.98 2.64
C ALA A 20 -0.77 6.40 3.67
N GLY A 21 0.31 7.14 4.00
CA GLY A 21 1.31 6.69 4.96
C GLY A 21 0.88 6.82 6.42
N VAL A 22 -0.05 7.73 6.76
CA VAL A 22 -0.60 7.83 8.12
C VAL A 22 -1.70 6.80 8.30
N SER A 23 -1.31 5.58 8.68
CA SER A 23 -2.25 4.49 8.82
C SER A 23 -1.94 3.61 10.02
N ILE A 24 -2.98 2.97 10.56
CA ILE A 24 -2.84 2.03 11.66
C ILE A 24 -2.02 0.79 11.25
N ALA A 25 -2.15 0.34 10.00
CA ALA A 25 -1.40 -0.80 9.48
C ALA A 25 0.11 -0.55 9.47
N GLU A 26 0.55 0.69 9.16
CA GLU A 26 1.96 1.09 9.24
C GLU A 26 2.50 1.00 10.67
N ILE A 27 1.72 1.48 11.65
CA ILE A 27 2.09 1.45 13.07
C ILE A 27 2.15 -0.01 13.56
N LEU A 28 1.12 -0.80 13.26
CA LEU A 28 1.08 -2.22 13.63
C LEU A 28 2.25 -3.01 13.02
N THR A 29 2.56 -2.77 11.75
CA THR A 29 3.72 -3.41 11.12
C THR A 29 5.03 -3.00 11.80
N GLY A 30 5.15 -1.74 12.22
CA GLY A 30 6.29 -1.26 13.00
C GLY A 30 6.49 -2.01 14.31
N THR A 31 5.41 -2.43 15.00
CA THR A 31 5.52 -3.20 16.26
C THR A 31 6.23 -4.53 16.08
N TYR A 32 6.10 -5.18 14.91
CA TYR A 32 6.76 -6.46 14.63
C TYR A 32 8.29 -6.37 14.58
N LEU A 33 8.83 -5.14 14.39
CA LEU A 33 10.29 -4.91 14.34
C LEU A 33 10.89 -4.71 15.73
N ALA A 34 10.09 -4.53 16.77
CA ALA A 34 10.54 -4.27 18.15
C ALA A 34 11.52 -5.32 18.70
N PRO A 35 11.36 -6.64 18.43
CA PRO A 35 12.31 -7.65 18.93
C PRO A 35 13.74 -7.48 18.43
N LEU A 36 13.96 -6.77 17.32
CA LEU A 36 15.30 -6.43 16.81
C LEU A 36 16.01 -5.35 17.63
N GLY A 37 15.28 -4.61 18.47
CA GLY A 37 15.77 -3.41 19.15
C GLY A 37 15.95 -2.22 18.21
N TRP A 38 16.34 -1.06 18.79
CA TRP A 38 16.37 0.21 18.08
C TRP A 38 17.28 0.23 16.87
N GLU A 39 18.54 -0.23 17.01
CA GLU A 39 19.54 -0.09 15.96
C GLU A 39 19.21 -0.92 14.72
N ALA A 40 18.97 -2.22 14.92
CA ALA A 40 18.65 -3.11 13.81
C ALA A 40 17.26 -2.83 13.23
N GLY A 41 16.25 -2.52 14.08
CA GLY A 41 14.91 -2.16 13.63
C GLY A 41 14.90 -0.89 12.79
N MET A 42 15.55 0.20 13.24
CA MET A 42 15.69 1.43 12.46
C MET A 42 16.41 1.17 11.13
N THR A 43 17.46 0.37 11.15
CA THR A 43 18.20 0.03 9.93
C THR A 43 17.30 -0.71 8.93
N ALA A 44 16.50 -1.68 9.40
CA ALA A 44 15.54 -2.41 8.57
C ALA A 44 14.46 -1.47 7.99
N ILE A 45 13.93 -0.55 8.79
CA ILE A 45 12.95 0.46 8.33
C ILE A 45 13.53 1.31 7.21
N VAL A 46 14.70 1.93 7.45
CA VAL A 46 15.30 2.87 6.49
C VAL A 46 15.68 2.16 5.19
N LEU A 47 16.37 1.02 5.28
CA LEU A 47 16.79 0.27 4.09
C LEU A 47 15.59 -0.29 3.32
N GLY A 48 14.58 -0.81 4.03
CA GLY A 48 13.37 -1.35 3.40
C GLY A 48 12.59 -0.29 2.66
N HIS A 49 12.37 0.88 3.27
CA HIS A 49 11.67 1.99 2.62
C HIS A 49 12.49 2.60 1.47
N LEU A 50 13.83 2.57 1.53
CA LEU A 50 14.66 2.97 0.39
C LEU A 50 14.51 2.01 -0.79
N ILE A 51 14.58 0.70 -0.56
CA ILE A 51 14.42 -0.32 -1.61
C ILE A 51 13.02 -0.24 -2.21
N GLY A 52 11.98 -0.29 -1.38
CA GLY A 52 10.59 -0.19 -1.81
C GLY A 52 10.30 1.16 -2.47
N GLY A 53 10.87 2.25 -1.96
CA GLY A 53 10.75 3.60 -2.51
C GLY A 53 11.32 3.73 -3.92
N VAL A 54 12.45 3.09 -4.22
CA VAL A 54 13.00 3.07 -5.61
C VAL A 54 12.01 2.38 -6.56
N LEU A 55 11.44 1.25 -6.17
CA LEU A 55 10.42 0.56 -6.98
C LEU A 55 9.16 1.41 -7.14
N PHE A 56 8.71 2.05 -6.07
CA PHE A 56 7.56 2.94 -6.06
C PHE A 56 7.77 4.12 -7.00
N PHE A 57 8.93 4.79 -6.94
CA PHE A 57 9.30 5.88 -7.84
C PHE A 57 9.27 5.44 -9.31
N LEU A 58 9.94 4.33 -9.62
CA LEU A 58 10.05 3.84 -10.99
C LEU A 58 8.69 3.44 -11.56
N THR A 59 7.84 2.79 -10.76
CA THR A 59 6.50 2.39 -11.18
C THR A 59 5.59 3.61 -11.38
N GLY A 60 5.63 4.57 -10.47
CA GLY A 60 4.93 5.85 -10.61
C GLY A 60 5.38 6.62 -11.85
N LEU A 61 6.68 6.58 -12.17
CA LEU A 61 7.24 7.23 -13.35
C LEU A 61 6.79 6.56 -14.67
N VAL A 62 6.63 5.22 -14.69
CA VAL A 62 6.07 4.51 -15.85
C VAL A 62 4.68 5.06 -16.18
N SER A 63 3.80 5.14 -15.20
CA SER A 63 2.42 5.63 -15.38
C SER A 63 2.38 7.12 -15.74
N ALA A 64 3.19 7.94 -15.08
CA ALA A 64 3.29 9.39 -15.35
C ALA A 64 3.77 9.69 -16.78
N ARG A 65 4.69 8.87 -17.33
CA ARG A 65 5.20 9.04 -18.70
C ARG A 65 4.30 8.43 -19.76
N SER A 66 3.60 7.35 -19.44
CA SER A 66 2.69 6.68 -20.38
C SER A 66 1.28 7.27 -20.40
N GLY A 67 0.90 8.07 -19.39
CA GLY A 67 -0.46 8.59 -19.22
C GLY A 67 -1.48 7.50 -18.87
N LYS A 68 -1.02 6.34 -18.37
CA LYS A 68 -1.87 5.17 -18.07
C LYS A 68 -2.00 4.95 -16.57
N SER A 69 -3.16 4.45 -16.13
CA SER A 69 -3.30 3.96 -14.76
C SER A 69 -2.33 2.78 -14.51
N ALA A 70 -2.08 2.45 -13.25
CA ALA A 70 -1.11 1.43 -12.91
C ALA A 70 -1.37 0.11 -13.65
N MET A 71 -2.59 -0.41 -13.59
CA MET A 71 -2.93 -1.69 -14.24
C MET A 71 -3.05 -1.60 -15.76
N GLU A 72 -3.40 -0.45 -16.31
CA GLU A 72 -3.31 -0.22 -17.76
C GLU A 72 -1.85 -0.18 -18.25
N ALA A 73 -0.93 0.35 -17.45
CA ALA A 73 0.50 0.32 -17.77
C ALA A 73 1.05 -1.13 -17.77
N VAL A 74 0.57 -1.99 -16.88
CA VAL A 74 0.97 -3.42 -16.83
C VAL A 74 0.65 -4.14 -18.14
N LYS A 75 -0.42 -3.78 -18.85
CA LYS A 75 -0.76 -4.35 -20.18
C LYS A 75 0.36 -4.11 -21.21
N MET A 76 1.17 -3.05 -21.07
CA MET A 76 2.31 -2.80 -21.96
C MET A 76 3.37 -3.90 -21.88
N ALA A 77 3.52 -4.54 -20.73
CA ALA A 77 4.46 -5.63 -20.53
C ALA A 77 3.85 -7.01 -20.80
N TYR A 78 2.60 -7.23 -20.38
CA TYR A 78 2.01 -8.57 -20.32
C TYR A 78 0.94 -8.86 -21.36
N GLY A 79 0.53 -7.85 -22.16
CA GLY A 79 -0.58 -7.95 -23.07
C GLY A 79 -1.93 -7.75 -22.37
N ARG A 80 -3.00 -7.76 -23.18
CA ARG A 80 -4.36 -7.42 -22.73
C ARG A 80 -4.86 -8.31 -21.58
N TYR A 81 -4.81 -9.62 -21.74
CA TYR A 81 -5.30 -10.56 -20.73
C TYR A 81 -4.30 -10.78 -19.59
N GLY A 82 -2.98 -10.73 -19.88
CA GLY A 82 -1.97 -10.76 -18.82
C GLY A 82 -2.09 -9.57 -17.87
N GLY A 83 -2.27 -8.36 -18.41
CA GLY A 83 -2.55 -7.17 -17.60
C GLY A 83 -3.87 -7.27 -16.82
N ALA A 84 -4.94 -7.85 -17.42
CA ALA A 84 -6.21 -8.08 -16.73
C ALA A 84 -6.07 -9.07 -15.56
N PHE A 85 -5.24 -10.09 -15.69
CA PHE A 85 -4.93 -11.03 -14.61
C PHE A 85 -4.32 -10.30 -13.40
N PHE A 86 -3.31 -9.45 -13.63
CA PHE A 86 -2.73 -8.66 -12.54
C PHE A 86 -3.68 -7.60 -12.00
N ALA A 87 -4.52 -7.00 -12.83
CA ALA A 87 -5.54 -6.07 -12.37
C ALA A 87 -6.55 -6.77 -11.43
N MET A 88 -6.93 -8.01 -11.72
CA MET A 88 -7.80 -8.81 -10.84
C MET A 88 -7.10 -9.13 -9.51
N LEU A 89 -5.82 -9.52 -9.53
CA LEU A 89 -5.04 -9.75 -8.32
C LEU A 89 -4.91 -8.46 -7.48
N ASN A 90 -4.78 -7.30 -8.17
CA ASN A 90 -4.77 -6.02 -7.48
C ASN A 90 -6.13 -5.68 -6.83
N VAL A 91 -7.25 -5.98 -7.48
CA VAL A 91 -8.57 -5.84 -6.85
C VAL A 91 -8.65 -6.69 -5.59
N LEU A 92 -8.19 -7.94 -5.64
CA LEU A 92 -8.21 -8.84 -4.48
C LEU A 92 -7.36 -8.33 -3.32
N GLN A 93 -6.12 -7.86 -3.59
CA GLN A 93 -5.28 -7.29 -2.53
C GLN A 93 -5.90 -6.04 -1.90
N LEU A 94 -6.49 -5.16 -2.71
CA LEU A 94 -7.08 -3.91 -2.23
C LEU A 94 -8.37 -4.14 -1.42
N VAL A 95 -9.15 -5.16 -1.77
CA VAL A 95 -10.26 -5.63 -0.93
C VAL A 95 -9.73 -6.22 0.38
N GLY A 96 -8.64 -6.99 0.32
CA GLY A 96 -7.95 -7.53 1.51
C GLY A 96 -7.49 -6.39 2.43
N TRP A 97 -6.77 -5.39 1.90
CA TRP A 97 -6.35 -4.22 2.66
C TRP A 97 -7.54 -3.45 3.25
N THR A 98 -8.61 -3.23 2.47
CA THR A 98 -9.82 -2.58 2.96
C THR A 98 -10.41 -3.35 4.16
N GLY A 99 -10.45 -4.68 4.08
CA GLY A 99 -10.93 -5.54 5.18
C GLY A 99 -10.04 -5.47 6.42
N ILE A 100 -8.72 -5.60 6.27
CA ILE A 100 -7.74 -5.50 7.37
C ILE A 100 -7.83 -4.13 8.03
N MET A 101 -7.80 -3.05 7.26
CA MET A 101 -7.87 -1.69 7.79
C MET A 101 -9.17 -1.45 8.59
N ILE A 102 -10.31 -1.92 8.09
CA ILE A 102 -11.59 -1.81 8.79
C ILE A 102 -11.56 -2.64 10.08
N TYR A 103 -11.05 -3.86 10.04
CA TYR A 103 -10.99 -4.77 11.18
C TYR A 103 -10.11 -4.21 12.31
N ASP A 104 -8.87 -3.81 12.00
CA ASP A 104 -7.92 -3.27 12.96
C ASP A 104 -8.39 -1.91 13.53
N GLY A 105 -8.94 -1.06 12.65
CA GLY A 105 -9.56 0.19 13.07
C GLY A 105 -10.74 -0.01 14.00
N ALA A 106 -11.57 -1.03 13.77
CA ALA A 106 -12.71 -1.38 14.59
C ALA A 106 -12.28 -1.98 15.95
N LEU A 107 -11.25 -2.83 15.98
CA LEU A 107 -10.67 -3.36 17.22
C LEU A 107 -10.17 -2.20 18.12
N SER A 108 -9.35 -1.32 17.53
CA SER A 108 -8.80 -0.17 18.25
C SER A 108 -9.89 0.80 18.71
N ALA A 109 -10.90 1.05 17.89
CA ALA A 109 -12.03 1.91 18.22
C ALA A 109 -12.90 1.31 19.35
N THR A 110 -13.10 0.00 19.35
CA THR A 110 -13.87 -0.72 20.38
C THR A 110 -13.20 -0.63 21.74
N ALA A 111 -11.86 -0.61 21.82
CA ALA A 111 -11.14 -0.45 23.07
C ALA A 111 -11.38 0.93 23.72
N ILE A 112 -11.66 1.95 22.92
CA ILE A 112 -11.92 3.31 23.40
C ILE A 112 -13.43 3.52 23.66
N TRP A 113 -14.28 3.07 22.71
CA TRP A 113 -15.73 3.20 22.81
C TRP A 113 -16.40 1.86 22.47
N PRO A 114 -16.94 1.14 23.48
CA PRO A 114 -17.32 -0.27 23.36
C PRO A 114 -18.72 -0.49 22.73
N ILE A 115 -18.89 -0.16 21.45
CA ILE A 115 -20.09 -0.53 20.67
C ILE A 115 -19.97 -1.90 19.98
N GLY A 116 -18.84 -2.58 20.21
CA GLY A 116 -18.52 -3.87 19.62
C GLY A 116 -17.80 -3.75 18.27
N ASN A 117 -16.94 -4.74 17.96
CA ASN A 117 -16.12 -4.73 16.76
C ASN A 117 -16.96 -4.62 15.48
N TRP A 118 -18.02 -5.44 15.34
CA TRP A 118 -18.90 -5.40 14.18
C TRP A 118 -19.58 -4.03 13.98
N GLY A 119 -19.93 -3.35 15.09
CA GLY A 119 -20.53 -2.02 15.05
C GLY A 119 -19.57 -1.00 14.45
N TRP A 120 -18.30 -1.02 14.86
CA TRP A 120 -17.27 -0.15 14.29
C TRP A 120 -16.92 -0.52 12.85
N CYS A 121 -16.92 -1.82 12.48
CA CYS A 121 -16.77 -2.21 11.08
C CYS A 121 -17.84 -1.59 10.19
N VAL A 122 -19.10 -1.58 10.64
CA VAL A 122 -20.21 -0.93 9.91
C VAL A 122 -20.01 0.58 9.83
N VAL A 123 -19.64 1.24 10.93
CA VAL A 123 -19.41 2.70 10.95
C VAL A 123 -18.28 3.09 10.00
N ILE A 124 -17.12 2.44 10.11
CA ILE A 124 -15.95 2.73 9.28
C ILE A 124 -16.27 2.44 7.81
N GLY A 125 -16.86 1.28 7.50
CA GLY A 125 -17.27 0.90 6.15
C GLY A 125 -18.26 1.89 5.52
N ALA A 126 -19.26 2.32 6.29
CA ALA A 126 -20.22 3.33 5.85
C ALA A 126 -19.56 4.69 5.57
N LEU A 127 -18.57 5.10 6.39
CA LEU A 127 -17.80 6.32 6.15
C LEU A 127 -16.95 6.21 4.89
N ILE A 128 -16.32 5.06 4.62
CA ILE A 128 -15.56 4.82 3.37
C ILE A 128 -16.50 4.93 2.17
N VAL A 129 -17.66 4.28 2.19
CA VAL A 129 -18.66 4.35 1.11
C VAL A 129 -19.16 5.79 0.93
N LEU A 130 -19.48 6.48 2.02
CA LEU A 130 -19.88 7.90 1.97
C LEU A 130 -18.79 8.73 1.30
N TRP A 131 -17.54 8.50 1.66
CA TRP A 131 -16.37 9.20 1.10
C TRP A 131 -16.24 8.95 -0.42
N ILE A 132 -16.43 7.70 -0.88
CA ILE A 132 -16.46 7.35 -2.30
C ILE A 132 -17.62 8.04 -3.01
N VAL A 133 -18.82 8.08 -2.40
CA VAL A 133 -20.03 8.64 -3.01
C VAL A 133 -19.96 10.16 -3.14
N VAL A 134 -19.52 10.85 -2.10
CA VAL A 134 -19.36 12.33 -2.10
C VAL A 134 -18.27 12.75 -3.10
N GLY A 135 -17.27 11.91 -3.33
CA GLY A 135 -16.25 12.08 -4.37
C GLY A 135 -15.11 13.02 -4.00
N VAL A 136 -13.98 12.79 -4.64
CA VAL A 136 -12.68 13.45 -4.39
C VAL A 136 -12.70 14.98 -4.69
N ARG A 137 -13.72 15.48 -5.37
CA ARG A 137 -13.77 16.88 -5.86
C ARG A 137 -13.89 17.95 -4.77
N ASN A 138 -14.45 17.61 -3.60
CA ASN A 138 -14.67 18.56 -2.50
C ASN A 138 -13.55 18.54 -1.43
N PHE A 139 -12.51 17.73 -1.62
CA PHE A 139 -11.58 17.37 -0.57
C PHE A 139 -10.42 18.32 -0.33
N GLY A 140 -10.16 19.32 -1.18
CA GLY A 140 -8.95 20.14 -1.06
C GLY A 140 -8.75 20.73 0.33
N ARG A 141 -9.76 21.42 0.87
CA ARG A 141 -9.70 22.04 2.19
C ARG A 141 -9.86 21.01 3.33
N MET A 142 -10.85 20.14 3.22
CA MET A 142 -11.14 19.13 4.25
C MET A 142 -10.00 18.14 4.39
N ASN A 143 -9.43 17.67 3.27
CA ASN A 143 -8.26 16.81 3.27
C ASN A 143 -7.06 17.49 3.93
N THR A 144 -6.77 18.76 3.64
CA THR A 144 -5.69 19.51 4.27
C THR A 144 -5.90 19.60 5.79
N ILE A 145 -7.11 19.93 6.26
CA ILE A 145 -7.43 20.02 7.70
C ILE A 145 -7.23 18.63 8.36
N THR A 146 -7.79 17.58 7.76
CA THR A 146 -7.68 16.21 8.29
C THR A 146 -6.21 15.76 8.36
N MET A 147 -5.44 15.97 7.28
CA MET A 147 -4.02 15.60 7.26
C MET A 147 -3.18 16.42 8.24
N THR A 148 -3.49 17.71 8.44
CA THR A 148 -2.81 18.52 9.46
C THR A 148 -3.15 18.03 10.87
N ALA A 149 -4.40 17.69 11.13
CA ALA A 149 -4.81 17.15 12.42
C ALA A 149 -4.14 15.78 12.68
N LEU A 150 -4.10 14.90 11.68
CA LEU A 150 -3.39 13.63 11.77
C LEU A 150 -1.90 13.81 12.02
N PHE A 151 -1.24 14.76 11.33
CA PHE A 151 0.16 15.07 11.58
C PHE A 151 0.41 15.50 13.03
N ILE A 152 -0.34 16.50 13.51
CA ILE A 152 -0.22 16.99 14.91
C ILE A 152 -0.35 15.84 15.89
N LEU A 153 -1.21 14.93 15.59
CA LEU A 153 -1.55 13.82 16.44
C LEU A 153 -0.50 12.71 16.45
N THR A 154 0.13 12.44 15.27
CA THR A 154 1.28 11.53 15.23
C THR A 154 2.46 12.10 16.05
N VAL A 155 2.63 13.44 16.06
CA VAL A 155 3.63 14.11 16.90
C VAL A 155 3.28 13.95 18.39
N ILE A 156 2.02 14.18 18.78
CA ILE A 156 1.56 13.96 20.16
C ILE A 156 1.78 12.51 20.58
N MET A 157 1.41 11.56 19.73
CA MET A 157 1.61 10.14 20.00
C MET A 157 3.08 9.78 20.18
N CYS A 158 3.97 10.36 19.37
CA CYS A 158 5.41 10.18 19.50
C CYS A 158 5.91 10.70 20.86
N ILE A 159 5.48 11.89 21.28
CA ILE A 159 5.85 12.46 22.58
C ILE A 159 5.38 11.56 23.73
N VAL A 160 4.13 11.15 23.69
CA VAL A 160 3.55 10.27 24.71
C VAL A 160 4.29 8.93 24.82
N ILE A 161 4.61 8.31 23.68
CA ILE A 161 5.39 7.06 23.66
C ILE A 161 6.78 7.27 24.25
N MET A 162 7.42 8.39 23.98
CA MET A 162 8.76 8.70 24.53
C MET A 162 8.75 8.99 26.04
N GLU A 163 7.61 9.42 26.59
CA GLU A 163 7.43 9.63 28.03
C GLU A 163 7.07 8.34 28.79
N GLU A 164 6.57 7.31 28.07
CA GLU A 164 6.28 6.01 28.65
C GLU A 164 7.58 5.25 28.98
N THR A 165 7.78 4.98 30.25
CA THR A 165 8.86 4.11 30.73
C THR A 165 8.28 2.78 31.18
N GLY A 166 7.84 1.98 30.21
CA GLY A 166 7.27 0.65 30.49
C GLY A 166 8.34 -0.30 31.05
N THR A 167 7.97 -1.06 32.06
CA THR A 167 8.87 -2.03 32.71
C THR A 167 8.69 -3.45 32.20
N ALA A 168 7.69 -3.70 31.38
CA ALA A 168 7.42 -5.03 30.82
C ALA A 168 8.09 -5.16 29.44
N PRO A 169 8.92 -6.19 29.22
CA PRO A 169 9.42 -6.44 27.88
C PRO A 169 8.25 -6.80 26.97
N PHE A 170 8.22 -6.20 25.78
CA PHE A 170 7.28 -6.58 24.74
C PHE A 170 7.61 -8.03 24.32
N SER A 171 6.68 -8.94 24.62
CA SER A 171 6.81 -10.35 24.23
C SER A 171 6.20 -10.53 22.84
N SER A 172 7.01 -10.53 21.81
CA SER A 172 6.63 -10.98 20.47
C SER A 172 7.60 -12.08 20.01
N GLU A 173 7.18 -12.83 19.03
CA GLU A 173 8.06 -13.80 18.37
C GLU A 173 9.29 -13.10 17.79
N MET A 174 10.44 -13.78 17.86
CA MET A 174 11.68 -13.26 17.29
C MET A 174 11.57 -13.19 15.78
N ILE A 175 11.87 -12.03 15.23
CA ILE A 175 11.93 -11.81 13.78
C ILE A 175 13.39 -11.71 13.33
N SER A 176 13.74 -12.29 12.19
CA SER A 176 15.08 -12.09 11.62
C SER A 176 15.19 -10.71 10.98
N PHE A 177 16.44 -10.21 10.84
CA PHE A 177 16.68 -8.93 10.17
C PHE A 177 16.15 -8.92 8.74
N GLY A 178 16.32 -10.04 8.01
CA GLY A 178 15.84 -10.17 6.63
C GLY A 178 14.32 -10.11 6.53
N ALA A 179 13.60 -10.77 7.44
CA ALA A 179 12.14 -10.71 7.48
C ALA A 179 11.63 -9.31 7.85
N ALA A 180 12.27 -8.62 8.80
CA ALA A 180 11.93 -7.24 9.16
C ALA A 180 12.21 -6.26 8.02
N LEU A 181 13.34 -6.43 7.31
CA LEU A 181 13.65 -5.67 6.10
C LEU A 181 12.57 -5.89 5.04
N GLU A 182 12.16 -7.15 4.84
CA GLU A 182 11.12 -7.48 3.87
C GLU A 182 9.77 -6.85 4.19
N LEU A 183 9.34 -6.85 5.46
CA LEU A 183 8.12 -6.14 5.88
C LEU A 183 8.21 -4.66 5.55
N SER A 184 9.38 -4.05 5.80
CA SER A 184 9.62 -2.63 5.50
C SER A 184 9.70 -2.34 4.00
N VAL A 185 10.12 -3.28 3.15
CA VAL A 185 10.07 -3.20 1.68
C VAL A 185 8.65 -3.39 1.18
N SER A 186 7.92 -4.36 1.74
CA SER A 186 6.62 -4.80 1.25
C SER A 186 5.54 -3.75 1.45
N MET A 187 5.69 -2.87 2.43
CA MET A 187 4.72 -1.81 2.67
C MET A 187 4.65 -0.80 1.51
N PRO A 188 5.72 -0.10 1.09
CA PRO A 188 5.67 0.69 -0.14
C PRO A 188 5.42 -0.16 -1.40
N LEU A 189 5.80 -1.43 -1.40
CA LEU A 189 5.56 -2.33 -2.52
C LEU A 189 4.07 -2.61 -2.73
N SER A 190 3.25 -2.64 -1.68
CA SER A 190 1.79 -2.82 -1.77
C SER A 190 1.11 -1.73 -2.60
N TRP A 191 1.71 -0.55 -2.70
CA TRP A 191 1.23 0.58 -3.48
C TRP A 191 1.73 0.61 -4.92
N LEU A 192 2.65 -0.28 -5.34
CA LEU A 192 3.16 -0.29 -6.73
C LEU A 192 2.05 -0.47 -7.77
N PRO A 193 1.06 -1.36 -7.57
CA PRO A 193 -0.04 -1.51 -8.50
C PRO A 193 -1.10 -0.41 -8.41
N VAL A 194 -0.84 0.65 -7.63
CA VAL A 194 -1.78 1.74 -7.33
C VAL A 194 -1.19 3.12 -7.65
N VAL A 195 0.11 3.34 -7.42
CA VAL A 195 0.75 4.67 -7.56
C VAL A 195 0.47 5.32 -8.91
N GLY A 196 0.40 4.53 -9.97
CA GLY A 196 0.12 4.97 -11.32
C GLY A 196 -1.24 5.62 -11.51
N ASP A 197 -2.24 5.23 -10.71
CA ASP A 197 -3.59 5.79 -10.77
C ASP A 197 -3.61 7.28 -10.41
N TYR A 198 -2.64 7.70 -9.62
CA TYR A 198 -2.52 9.06 -9.11
C TYR A 198 -1.47 9.88 -9.83
N THR A 199 -0.48 9.25 -10.50
CA THR A 199 0.60 9.96 -11.21
C THR A 199 0.35 10.12 -12.71
N LYS A 200 -0.57 9.38 -13.32
CA LYS A 200 -0.82 9.37 -14.78
C LYS A 200 -1.17 10.73 -15.40
N ASP A 201 -1.88 11.58 -14.66
CA ASP A 201 -2.43 12.85 -15.15
C ASP A 201 -1.56 14.06 -14.74
N THR A 202 -0.24 13.89 -14.64
CA THR A 202 0.69 14.95 -14.23
C THR A 202 1.36 15.62 -15.45
N GLU A 203 1.69 16.90 -15.29
CA GLU A 203 2.53 17.64 -16.24
C GLU A 203 4.03 17.48 -15.96
N GLU A 204 4.37 17.10 -14.72
CA GLU A 204 5.75 16.96 -14.23
C GLU A 204 6.02 15.51 -13.78
N PRO A 205 6.17 14.55 -14.72
CA PRO A 205 6.26 13.13 -14.39
C PRO A 205 7.28 12.75 -13.32
N VAL A 206 8.50 13.29 -13.45
CA VAL A 206 9.59 12.98 -12.51
C VAL A 206 9.31 13.59 -11.14
N ARG A 207 8.86 14.84 -11.09
CA ARG A 207 8.60 15.53 -9.82
C ARG A 207 7.41 14.93 -9.09
N ALA A 208 6.33 14.59 -9.81
CA ALA A 208 5.15 13.98 -9.22
C ALA A 208 5.48 12.60 -8.63
N ALA A 209 6.20 11.75 -9.37
CA ALA A 209 6.65 10.45 -8.86
C ALA A 209 7.60 10.62 -7.66
N LEU A 210 8.55 11.58 -7.72
CA LEU A 210 9.51 11.83 -6.65
C LEU A 210 8.82 12.33 -5.36
N VAL A 211 7.93 13.33 -5.47
CA VAL A 211 7.18 13.86 -4.32
C VAL A 211 6.31 12.76 -3.70
N SER A 212 5.62 11.96 -4.52
CA SER A 212 4.82 10.82 -4.04
C SER A 212 5.68 9.84 -3.24
N THR A 213 6.85 9.47 -3.79
CA THR A 213 7.77 8.52 -3.15
C THR A 213 8.38 9.06 -1.86
N LEU A 214 8.89 10.30 -1.88
CA LEU A 214 9.56 10.88 -0.71
C LEU A 214 8.57 11.12 0.43
N VAL A 215 7.39 11.65 0.13
CA VAL A 215 6.39 11.91 1.17
C VAL A 215 5.89 10.59 1.77
N TYR A 216 5.51 9.62 0.92
CA TYR A 216 5.07 8.31 1.43
C TYR A 216 6.18 7.63 2.24
N GLY A 217 7.40 7.52 1.69
CA GLY A 217 8.51 6.83 2.35
C GLY A 217 8.89 7.45 3.70
N LEU A 218 8.89 8.78 3.81
CA LEU A 218 9.17 9.47 5.07
C LEU A 218 8.05 9.24 6.11
N VAL A 219 6.79 9.36 5.67
CA VAL A 219 5.64 9.22 6.57
C VAL A 219 5.47 7.77 7.02
N SER A 220 5.57 6.80 6.12
CA SER A 220 5.50 5.39 6.44
C SER A 220 6.63 4.98 7.39
N SER A 221 7.88 5.39 7.11
CA SER A 221 9.01 5.16 8.05
C SER A 221 8.74 5.76 9.43
N TRP A 222 8.14 6.96 9.48
CA TRP A 222 7.76 7.62 10.74
C TRP A 222 6.71 6.79 11.50
N MET A 223 5.69 6.27 10.83
CA MET A 223 4.66 5.41 11.45
C MET A 223 5.25 4.09 11.96
N PHE A 224 6.14 3.45 11.19
CA PHE A 224 6.88 2.27 11.64
C PHE A 224 7.70 2.56 12.92
N LEU A 225 8.39 3.70 12.97
CA LEU A 225 9.15 4.12 14.17
C LEU A 225 8.24 4.35 15.38
N ILE A 226 7.04 4.90 15.18
CA ILE A 226 6.03 5.04 16.22
C ILE A 226 5.62 3.67 16.75
N GLY A 227 5.28 2.73 15.86
CA GLY A 227 4.88 1.37 16.23
C GLY A 227 5.99 0.62 16.97
N MET A 228 7.21 0.63 16.42
CA MET A 228 8.37 0.01 17.06
C MET A 228 8.67 0.64 18.42
N GLY A 229 8.62 1.99 18.52
CA GLY A 229 8.83 2.71 19.75
C GLY A 229 7.77 2.40 20.80
N ALA A 230 6.51 2.30 20.41
CA ALA A 230 5.42 1.91 21.28
C ALA A 230 5.65 0.51 21.88
N ALA A 231 6.03 -0.44 21.05
CA ALA A 231 6.32 -1.79 21.50
C ALA A 231 7.54 -1.86 22.44
N ILE A 232 8.60 -1.12 22.14
CA ILE A 232 9.84 -1.14 22.96
C ILE A 232 9.65 -0.37 24.28
N LEU A 233 9.04 0.83 24.25
CA LEU A 233 9.00 1.73 25.40
C LEU A 233 7.77 1.52 26.28
N ALA A 234 6.57 1.34 25.66
CA ALA A 234 5.33 1.14 26.39
C ALA A 234 5.01 -0.34 26.68
N GLY A 235 5.79 -1.28 26.13
CA GLY A 235 5.60 -2.71 26.30
C GLY A 235 4.33 -3.24 25.64
N THR A 236 3.76 -2.49 24.70
CA THR A 236 2.53 -2.85 23.98
C THR A 236 2.53 -2.27 22.58
N GLY A 237 2.01 -3.05 21.61
CA GLY A 237 1.70 -2.58 20.27
C GLY A 237 0.27 -2.03 20.12
N ASP A 238 -0.52 -2.05 21.19
CA ASP A 238 -1.90 -1.57 21.18
C ASP A 238 -1.97 -0.05 21.30
N ILE A 239 -2.10 0.61 20.16
CA ILE A 239 -2.14 2.08 20.04
C ILE A 239 -3.35 2.66 20.80
N ALA A 240 -4.47 1.94 20.86
CA ALA A 240 -5.64 2.40 21.60
C ALA A 240 -5.35 2.46 23.10
N GLN A 241 -4.66 1.46 23.65
CA GLN A 241 -4.23 1.47 25.05
C GLN A 241 -3.27 2.62 25.37
N ILE A 242 -2.30 2.87 24.47
CA ILE A 242 -1.35 3.99 24.64
C ILE A 242 -2.11 5.31 24.67
N MET A 243 -3.04 5.53 23.75
CA MET A 243 -3.86 6.74 23.71
C MET A 243 -4.75 6.90 24.95
N LEU A 244 -5.31 5.81 25.46
CA LEU A 244 -6.11 5.84 26.68
C LEU A 244 -5.25 6.22 27.91
N ARG A 245 -4.06 5.63 28.06
CA ARG A 245 -3.12 5.97 29.14
C ARG A 245 -2.70 7.44 29.08
N ALA A 246 -2.53 7.99 27.88
CA ALA A 246 -2.23 9.40 27.65
C ALA A 246 -3.41 10.36 27.88
N GLY A 247 -4.58 9.87 28.25
CA GLY A 247 -5.79 10.70 28.38
C GLY A 247 -6.38 11.19 27.06
N LEU A 248 -5.95 10.63 25.93
CA LEU A 248 -6.36 11.03 24.58
C LEU A 248 -7.53 10.17 24.03
N GLY A 249 -8.29 9.48 24.89
CA GLY A 249 -9.27 8.46 24.48
C GLY A 249 -10.16 8.88 23.31
N THR A 250 -11.00 9.92 23.45
CA THR A 250 -11.90 10.37 22.37
C THR A 250 -11.13 10.94 21.18
N VAL A 251 -10.06 11.68 21.42
CA VAL A 251 -9.22 12.24 20.36
C VAL A 251 -8.54 11.09 19.62
N GLY A 252 -7.97 10.10 20.30
CA GLY A 252 -7.41 8.89 19.74
C GLY A 252 -8.40 8.13 18.85
N LEU A 253 -9.64 7.97 19.32
CA LEU A 253 -10.71 7.36 18.53
C LEU A 253 -10.95 8.08 17.20
N LEU A 254 -11.10 9.39 17.23
CA LEU A 254 -11.31 10.18 16.01
C LEU A 254 -10.17 9.98 15.01
N ILE A 255 -8.94 9.88 15.51
CA ILE A 255 -7.76 9.65 14.68
C ILE A 255 -7.79 8.29 14.01
N ILE A 256 -7.95 7.25 14.81
CA ILE A 256 -8.01 5.87 14.33
C ILE A 256 -9.07 5.77 13.22
N VAL A 257 -10.29 6.26 13.49
CA VAL A 257 -11.37 6.20 12.52
C VAL A 257 -11.06 7.01 11.25
N PHE A 258 -10.60 8.27 11.38
CA PHE A 258 -10.33 9.08 10.21
C PHE A 258 -9.12 8.60 9.40
N SER A 259 -8.03 8.17 10.03
CA SER A 259 -6.87 7.61 9.31
C SER A 259 -7.26 6.34 8.57
N THR A 260 -8.00 5.43 9.23
CA THR A 260 -8.52 4.21 8.61
C THR A 260 -9.40 4.52 7.41
N VAL A 261 -10.36 5.43 7.53
CA VAL A 261 -11.27 5.82 6.45
C VAL A 261 -10.51 6.43 5.27
N THR A 262 -9.51 7.29 5.51
CA THR A 262 -8.75 7.94 4.43
C THR A 262 -7.87 6.96 3.67
N THR A 263 -7.23 6.02 4.33
CA THR A 263 -6.38 5.02 3.68
C THR A 263 -7.21 3.95 2.98
N ALA A 264 -8.19 3.35 3.67
CA ALA A 264 -9.07 2.34 3.07
C ALA A 264 -9.93 2.90 1.91
N PHE A 265 -10.22 4.22 1.91
CA PHE A 265 -10.81 4.87 0.75
C PHE A 265 -9.90 4.77 -0.49
N LEU A 266 -8.57 4.98 -0.34
CA LEU A 266 -7.63 4.87 -1.46
C LEU A 266 -7.59 3.44 -2.00
N ASP A 267 -7.60 2.45 -1.11
CA ASP A 267 -7.65 1.04 -1.49
C ASP A 267 -8.91 0.72 -2.28
N ALA A 268 -10.08 1.03 -1.74
CA ALA A 268 -11.35 0.77 -2.40
C ALA A 268 -11.50 1.53 -3.73
N PHE A 269 -11.03 2.79 -3.79
CA PHE A 269 -11.09 3.60 -5.01
C PHE A 269 -10.17 3.04 -6.10
N SER A 270 -8.94 2.62 -5.76
CA SER A 270 -8.02 2.01 -6.71
C SER A 270 -8.44 0.58 -7.10
N ALA A 271 -9.15 -0.15 -6.23
CA ALA A 271 -9.81 -1.39 -6.60
C ALA A 271 -10.84 -1.15 -7.72
N GLY A 272 -11.60 -0.05 -7.64
CA GLY A 272 -12.52 0.37 -8.70
C GLY A 272 -11.82 0.65 -10.04
N ILE A 273 -10.68 1.37 -10.01
CA ILE A 273 -9.87 1.66 -11.22
C ILE A 273 -9.32 0.37 -11.82
N SER A 274 -8.81 -0.54 -10.98
CA SER A 274 -8.29 -1.84 -11.44
C SER A 274 -9.39 -2.72 -12.02
N ALA A 275 -10.59 -2.69 -11.46
CA ALA A 275 -11.75 -3.40 -12.01
C ALA A 275 -12.18 -2.84 -13.38
N GLU A 276 -12.07 -1.53 -13.62
CA GLU A 276 -12.26 -0.94 -14.95
C GLU A 276 -11.24 -1.49 -15.95
N ALA A 277 -9.97 -1.62 -15.56
CA ALA A 277 -8.93 -2.19 -16.40
C ALA A 277 -9.21 -3.65 -16.79
N VAL A 278 -9.79 -4.46 -15.89
CA VAL A 278 -10.26 -5.82 -16.19
C VAL A 278 -11.40 -5.79 -17.22
N ARG A 279 -12.42 -4.98 -17.01
CA ARG A 279 -13.58 -4.86 -17.91
C ARG A 279 -13.17 -4.44 -19.32
N THR A 280 -12.31 -3.42 -19.43
CA THR A 280 -11.76 -2.95 -20.70
C THR A 280 -11.02 -4.07 -21.44
N ALA A 281 -10.25 -4.89 -20.72
CA ALA A 281 -9.56 -6.02 -21.32
C ALA A 281 -10.54 -7.10 -21.85
N MET A 282 -11.71 -7.25 -21.24
CA MET A 282 -12.76 -8.16 -21.69
C MET A 282 -13.63 -7.58 -22.81
N GLY A 283 -13.32 -6.38 -23.33
CA GLY A 283 -14.09 -5.72 -24.37
C GLY A 283 -15.43 -5.13 -23.89
N GLN A 284 -15.60 -5.00 -22.58
CA GLN A 284 -16.75 -4.37 -21.98
C GLN A 284 -16.50 -2.87 -21.77
N ASP A 285 -17.56 -2.06 -21.85
CA ASP A 285 -17.47 -0.66 -21.49
C ASP A 285 -17.19 -0.53 -19.99
N GLY A 286 -15.96 -0.10 -19.67
CA GLY A 286 -15.47 0.12 -18.30
C GLY A 286 -15.60 1.56 -17.83
N GLU A 287 -15.74 2.52 -18.79
CA GLU A 287 -15.71 3.94 -18.48
C GLU A 287 -16.84 4.34 -17.51
N GLY A 288 -16.47 5.04 -16.43
CA GLY A 288 -17.40 5.60 -15.46
C GLY A 288 -17.99 4.60 -14.44
N LYS A 289 -17.61 3.32 -14.46
CA LYS A 289 -18.08 2.33 -13.49
C LYS A 289 -17.16 2.13 -12.30
N GLY A 290 -15.96 2.70 -12.30
CA GLY A 290 -14.98 2.58 -11.23
C GLY A 290 -15.52 2.96 -9.85
N LYS A 291 -16.34 4.01 -9.78
CA LYS A 291 -17.00 4.43 -8.53
C LYS A 291 -17.95 3.35 -7.98
N GLN A 292 -18.71 2.67 -8.83
CA GLN A 292 -19.62 1.59 -8.41
C GLN A 292 -18.80 0.38 -7.94
N MET A 293 -17.72 0.05 -8.65
CA MET A 293 -16.80 -1.03 -8.28
C MET A 293 -16.06 -0.73 -6.98
N ALA A 294 -15.69 0.54 -6.75
CA ALA A 294 -15.09 0.98 -5.49
C ALA A 294 -16.05 0.80 -4.29
N VAL A 295 -17.32 1.18 -4.45
CA VAL A 295 -18.35 0.94 -3.42
C VAL A 295 -18.52 -0.55 -3.18
N PHE A 296 -18.52 -1.36 -4.23
CA PHE A 296 -18.64 -2.81 -4.11
C PHE A 296 -17.43 -3.41 -3.36
N ALA A 297 -16.20 -2.97 -3.71
CA ALA A 297 -14.99 -3.38 -3.02
C ALA A 297 -15.01 -3.02 -1.52
N ALA A 298 -15.40 -1.78 -1.19
CA ALA A 298 -15.55 -1.32 0.19
C ALA A 298 -16.60 -2.14 0.96
N THR A 299 -17.71 -2.49 0.30
CA THR A 299 -18.77 -3.32 0.91
C THR A 299 -18.26 -4.74 1.20
N ILE A 300 -17.55 -5.36 0.23
CA ILE A 300 -16.97 -6.70 0.43
C ILE A 300 -15.95 -6.67 1.57
N GLY A 301 -15.02 -5.68 1.58
CA GLY A 301 -14.05 -5.52 2.66
C GLY A 301 -14.72 -5.35 4.03
N THR A 302 -15.80 -4.56 4.10
CA THR A 302 -16.57 -4.38 5.33
C THR A 302 -17.21 -5.69 5.81
N VAL A 303 -17.85 -6.43 4.89
CA VAL A 303 -18.46 -7.73 5.21
C VAL A 303 -17.39 -8.74 5.65
N ALA A 304 -16.24 -8.77 4.98
CA ALA A 304 -15.13 -9.63 5.37
C ALA A 304 -14.62 -9.29 6.78
N ALA A 305 -14.45 -8.00 7.11
CA ALA A 305 -14.04 -7.54 8.43
C ALA A 305 -15.03 -7.89 9.55
N ILE A 306 -16.32 -8.02 9.23
CA ILE A 306 -17.35 -8.44 10.20
C ILE A 306 -17.32 -9.95 10.41
N LEU A 307 -17.10 -10.72 9.34
CA LEU A 307 -17.28 -12.19 9.36
C LEU A 307 -16.01 -12.97 9.69
N PHE A 308 -14.83 -12.38 9.43
CA PHE A 308 -13.54 -13.05 9.56
C PHE A 308 -12.57 -12.22 10.39
N PRO A 309 -11.65 -12.86 11.14
CA PRO A 309 -10.49 -12.18 11.70
C PRO A 309 -9.57 -11.77 10.54
N MET A 310 -9.36 -10.46 10.37
CA MET A 310 -8.60 -9.88 9.28
C MET A 310 -7.35 -9.17 9.85
N ASP A 311 -6.52 -9.91 10.59
CA ASP A 311 -5.37 -9.39 11.35
C ASP A 311 -4.00 -9.90 10.83
N ASP A 312 -3.99 -10.72 9.77
CA ASP A 312 -2.76 -11.23 9.17
C ASP A 312 -2.16 -10.26 8.13
N ILE A 313 -1.69 -9.10 8.63
CA ILE A 313 -0.98 -8.11 7.80
C ILE A 313 0.28 -8.73 7.18
N THR A 314 1.04 -9.51 7.94
CA THR A 314 2.30 -10.11 7.50
C THR A 314 2.08 -11.08 6.34
N GLY A 315 1.11 -11.99 6.46
CA GLY A 315 0.77 -12.92 5.39
C GLY A 315 0.32 -12.21 4.11
N LEU A 316 -0.49 -11.14 4.25
CA LEU A 316 -0.89 -10.33 3.11
C LEU A 316 0.30 -9.63 2.44
N LEU A 317 1.21 -9.03 3.22
CA LEU A 317 2.41 -8.35 2.70
C LEU A 317 3.31 -9.31 1.93
N TYR A 318 3.56 -10.52 2.44
CA TYR A 318 4.34 -11.53 1.73
C TYR A 318 3.66 -12.04 0.46
N MET A 319 2.32 -12.17 0.48
CA MET A 319 1.58 -12.50 -0.73
C MET A 319 1.73 -11.41 -1.79
N ILE A 320 1.58 -10.15 -1.40
CA ILE A 320 1.76 -8.98 -2.26
C ILE A 320 3.17 -8.95 -2.84
N GLY A 321 4.19 -9.14 -2.00
CA GLY A 321 5.59 -9.20 -2.43
C GLY A 321 5.82 -10.27 -3.49
N SER A 322 5.29 -11.49 -3.26
CA SER A 322 5.47 -12.61 -4.19
C SER A 322 4.83 -12.35 -5.57
N VAL A 323 3.72 -11.62 -5.63
CA VAL A 323 2.97 -11.35 -6.88
C VAL A 323 3.49 -10.10 -7.58
N PHE A 324 3.61 -8.98 -6.85
CA PHE A 324 3.81 -7.67 -7.48
C PHE A 324 5.28 -7.28 -7.63
N ALA A 325 6.20 -7.81 -6.82
CA ALA A 325 7.63 -7.56 -7.03
C ALA A 325 8.11 -8.09 -8.41
N PRO A 326 7.88 -9.36 -8.77
CA PRO A 326 8.26 -9.85 -10.10
C PRO A 326 7.41 -9.23 -11.22
N MET A 327 6.14 -8.88 -10.97
CA MET A 327 5.32 -8.18 -11.96
C MET A 327 5.94 -6.84 -12.36
N VAL A 328 6.33 -6.04 -11.36
CA VAL A 328 6.95 -4.72 -11.58
C VAL A 328 8.32 -4.88 -12.23
N ALA A 329 9.13 -5.86 -11.82
CA ALA A 329 10.43 -6.11 -12.45
C ALA A 329 10.33 -6.28 -13.97
N VAL A 330 9.36 -7.06 -14.44
CA VAL A 330 9.09 -7.25 -15.88
C VAL A 330 8.59 -5.95 -16.52
N LEU A 331 7.68 -5.23 -15.86
CA LEU A 331 7.17 -3.93 -16.36
C LEU A 331 8.30 -2.93 -16.55
N LEU A 332 9.21 -2.81 -15.58
CA LEU A 332 10.37 -1.92 -15.65
C LEU A 332 11.32 -2.33 -16.78
N GLY A 333 11.56 -3.63 -16.95
CA GLY A 333 12.36 -4.17 -18.08
C GLY A 333 11.75 -3.84 -19.43
N ALA A 334 10.44 -4.05 -19.59
CA ALA A 334 9.70 -3.75 -20.81
C ALA A 334 9.74 -2.25 -21.16
N PHE A 335 9.49 -1.39 -20.16
CA PHE A 335 9.36 0.05 -20.37
C PHE A 335 10.72 0.75 -20.57
N PHE A 336 11.67 0.54 -19.64
CA PHE A 336 12.93 1.32 -19.64
C PHE A 336 14.01 0.73 -20.54
N VAL A 337 14.09 -0.60 -20.66
CA VAL A 337 15.19 -1.28 -21.37
C VAL A 337 14.76 -1.74 -22.76
N LEU A 338 13.67 -2.49 -22.85
CA LEU A 338 13.22 -3.07 -24.12
C LEU A 338 12.42 -2.08 -24.96
N LYS A 339 11.80 -1.08 -24.33
CA LYS A 339 10.91 -0.09 -24.95
C LYS A 339 9.83 -0.76 -25.81
N THR A 340 9.24 -1.82 -25.27
CA THR A 340 8.19 -2.63 -25.93
C THR A 340 6.82 -2.29 -25.39
N ASP A 341 5.81 -2.41 -26.27
CA ASP A 341 4.40 -2.29 -25.91
C ASP A 341 3.63 -3.51 -26.44
N ALA A 342 3.17 -4.33 -25.51
CA ALA A 342 2.45 -5.57 -25.80
C ALA A 342 0.92 -5.43 -25.72
N GLN A 343 0.36 -4.22 -25.56
CA GLN A 343 -1.09 -4.01 -25.33
C GLN A 343 -1.98 -4.64 -26.41
N ASN A 344 -1.50 -4.67 -27.67
CA ASN A 344 -2.24 -5.26 -28.79
C ASN A 344 -2.14 -6.80 -28.85
N LYS A 345 -1.28 -7.42 -28.01
CA LYS A 345 -1.21 -8.88 -27.88
C LYS A 345 -2.27 -9.36 -26.89
N ALA A 346 -2.76 -10.57 -27.09
CA ALA A 346 -3.60 -11.23 -26.10
C ALA A 346 -2.82 -11.44 -24.79
N CYS A 347 -1.64 -12.09 -24.89
CA CYS A 347 -0.69 -12.29 -23.79
C CYS A 347 0.73 -12.21 -24.32
N ASP A 348 1.67 -11.75 -23.50
CA ASP A 348 3.09 -11.93 -23.71
C ASP A 348 3.61 -13.06 -22.82
N TRP A 349 3.63 -14.27 -23.36
CA TRP A 349 3.95 -15.48 -22.61
C TRP A 349 5.37 -15.54 -22.05
N ARG A 350 6.32 -14.83 -22.66
CA ARG A 350 7.70 -14.72 -22.15
C ARG A 350 7.73 -13.94 -20.85
N ASN A 351 7.01 -12.85 -20.83
CA ASN A 351 6.90 -11.99 -19.64
C ASN A 351 6.08 -12.68 -18.53
N ILE A 352 5.04 -13.43 -18.91
CA ILE A 352 4.30 -14.27 -17.95
C ILE A 352 5.21 -15.37 -17.38
N PHE A 353 6.02 -16.02 -18.21
CA PHE A 353 6.98 -17.02 -17.74
C PHE A 353 8.04 -16.40 -16.81
N ALA A 354 8.62 -15.25 -17.17
CA ALA A 354 9.58 -14.55 -16.31
C ALA A 354 8.97 -14.18 -14.96
N TRP A 355 7.70 -13.71 -14.96
CA TRP A 355 6.96 -13.44 -13.72
C TRP A 355 6.75 -14.70 -12.89
N LEU A 356 6.33 -15.80 -13.51
CA LEU A 356 6.09 -17.07 -12.80
C LEU A 356 7.37 -17.58 -12.12
N VAL A 357 8.51 -17.51 -12.83
CA VAL A 357 9.81 -17.84 -12.25
C VAL A 357 10.13 -16.93 -11.07
N GLY A 358 9.92 -15.63 -11.20
CA GLY A 358 10.12 -14.68 -10.11
C GLY A 358 9.20 -14.93 -8.91
N PHE A 359 7.93 -15.24 -9.15
CA PHE A 359 6.98 -15.63 -8.11
C PHE A 359 7.48 -16.88 -7.33
N LEU A 360 7.90 -17.92 -8.05
CA LEU A 360 8.43 -19.13 -7.43
C LEU A 360 9.73 -18.84 -6.64
N ILE A 361 10.62 -18.02 -7.19
CA ILE A 361 11.85 -17.61 -6.48
C ILE A 361 11.49 -16.91 -5.18
N TYR A 362 10.57 -15.93 -5.19
CA TYR A 362 10.17 -15.24 -3.97
C TYR A 362 9.66 -16.21 -2.91
N ARG A 363 8.78 -17.14 -3.32
CA ARG A 363 8.21 -18.16 -2.41
C ARG A 363 9.27 -19.10 -1.84
N LEU A 364 10.26 -19.50 -2.64
CA LEU A 364 11.38 -20.33 -2.17
C LEU A 364 12.32 -19.55 -1.26
N LEU A 365 12.54 -18.26 -1.50
CA LEU A 365 13.38 -17.43 -0.65
C LEU A 365 12.76 -17.17 0.73
N MET A 366 11.44 -17.25 0.88
CA MET A 366 10.78 -17.12 2.19
C MET A 366 11.18 -18.22 3.17
N ASP A 367 11.60 -19.38 2.69
CA ASP A 367 12.10 -20.49 3.52
C ASP A 367 13.58 -20.33 3.91
N VAL A 368 14.23 -19.26 3.44
CA VAL A 368 15.65 -18.99 3.66
C VAL A 368 15.81 -17.66 4.40
N ASP A 369 16.54 -17.65 5.50
CA ASP A 369 16.82 -16.39 6.21
C ASP A 369 17.89 -15.58 5.48
N LEU A 370 17.44 -14.69 4.59
CA LEU A 370 18.29 -13.81 3.79
C LEU A 370 18.36 -12.41 4.41
N PRO A 371 19.52 -11.89 4.77
CA PRO A 371 19.65 -10.57 5.39
C PRO A 371 19.25 -9.40 4.48
N ILE A 372 19.08 -9.63 3.17
CA ILE A 372 18.66 -8.62 2.17
C ILE A 372 17.17 -8.70 1.82
N GLY A 373 16.40 -9.53 2.52
CA GLY A 373 14.99 -9.80 2.23
C GLY A 373 14.78 -10.58 0.94
N TYR A 374 13.53 -10.73 0.53
CA TYR A 374 13.13 -11.58 -0.60
C TYR A 374 12.85 -10.77 -1.86
N THR A 375 12.35 -9.54 -1.72
CA THR A 375 11.96 -8.67 -2.84
C THR A 375 13.15 -8.29 -3.71
N LEU A 376 14.26 -7.83 -3.13
CA LEU A 376 15.40 -7.33 -3.91
C LEU A 376 15.99 -8.40 -4.85
N PRO A 377 16.39 -9.60 -4.38
CA PRO A 377 16.89 -10.64 -5.28
C PRO A 377 15.85 -11.08 -6.31
N THR A 378 14.57 -11.20 -5.92
CA THR A 378 13.48 -11.55 -6.84
C THR A 378 13.35 -10.54 -7.98
N VAL A 379 13.34 -9.25 -7.67
CA VAL A 379 13.24 -8.18 -8.68
C VAL A 379 14.42 -8.22 -9.64
N LEU A 380 15.64 -8.34 -9.12
CA LEU A 380 16.86 -8.36 -9.96
C LEU A 380 16.89 -9.56 -10.91
N ILE A 381 16.60 -10.75 -10.39
CA ILE A 381 16.59 -11.99 -11.20
C ILE A 381 15.48 -11.94 -12.25
N THR A 382 14.26 -11.55 -11.85
CA THR A 382 13.12 -11.47 -12.76
C THR A 382 13.34 -10.43 -13.86
N PHE A 383 13.88 -9.27 -13.50
CA PHE A 383 14.23 -8.23 -14.46
C PHE A 383 15.25 -8.73 -15.49
N ALA A 384 16.36 -9.34 -15.03
CA ALA A 384 17.38 -9.88 -15.89
C ALA A 384 16.83 -10.99 -16.81
N LEU A 385 16.02 -11.90 -16.27
CA LEU A 385 15.39 -12.96 -17.02
C LEU A 385 14.45 -12.41 -18.10
N SER A 386 13.55 -11.47 -17.76
CA SER A 386 12.62 -10.86 -18.71
C SER A 386 13.36 -10.16 -19.85
N VAL A 387 14.38 -9.36 -19.52
CA VAL A 387 15.18 -8.65 -20.51
C VAL A 387 15.95 -9.64 -21.40
N GLY A 388 16.56 -10.67 -20.82
CA GLY A 388 17.29 -11.73 -21.53
C GLY A 388 16.40 -12.46 -22.53
N LEU A 389 15.26 -12.99 -22.08
CA LEU A 389 14.30 -13.72 -22.93
C LEU A 389 13.79 -12.88 -24.13
N ASN A 390 13.60 -11.59 -23.93
CA ASN A 390 13.12 -10.72 -25.00
C ASN A 390 14.22 -10.24 -25.96
N LYS A 391 15.48 -10.17 -25.53
CA LYS A 391 16.62 -9.84 -26.42
C LYS A 391 17.04 -11.02 -27.29
N CYS A 392 17.10 -12.24 -26.72
CA CYS A 392 17.52 -13.45 -27.47
C CYS A 392 16.63 -13.78 -28.67
N VAL A 393 15.43 -13.23 -28.77
CA VAL A 393 14.51 -13.48 -29.90
C VAL A 393 14.52 -12.34 -30.94
N LYS A 394 15.14 -11.19 -30.61
CA LYS A 394 15.36 -10.11 -31.59
C LYS A 394 16.68 -10.27 -32.33
N ALA A 395 17.58 -11.12 -31.85
CA ALA A 395 18.82 -11.55 -32.53
C ALA A 395 18.55 -12.80 -33.36
#